data_29ff9483589b05ff2ab189bfe7f4dfd7
#
_entry.id   29ff9483589b05ff2ab189bfe7f4dfd7
#
_cell.length_a   1.000
_cell.length_b   1.000
_cell.length_c   1.000
_cell.angle_alpha   90.00
_cell.angle_beta   90.00
_cell.angle_gamma   90.00
#
_symmetry.space_group_name_H-M   'P 1'
#
loop_
_entity.id
_entity.type
_entity.pdbx_description
1 polymer ?
#
loop_
_entity_poly.entity_id
_entity_poly.type
_entity_poly.pdbx_seq_one_letter_code
_entity_poly.pdbx_strand_id
1 'polypeptide(L)'
;LSKFRGEKIGFIFQSFFLLPGLNAQENVAEGLLYQGISRSDRLLKAGEVLEKVGLGDRLTHLPKELSGGQQQRVAIARALVQDPAFVLADEPTGNLDKESGINILNILKDLNNQGKTVIMITHNQEHANMFKKVVELVDGKIVKQ
;
A
#
# COMPACT_ATOMS: atom_id res chain seq x y z
N LEU A 1 16.13 -7.43 14.10
CA LEU A 1 15.93 -6.48 12.98
C LEU A 1 14.83 -6.92 11.99
N SER A 2 14.79 -8.21 11.58
CA SER A 2 13.77 -8.72 10.65
C SER A 2 12.34 -8.68 11.24
N LYS A 3 12.17 -9.10 12.50
CA LYS A 3 10.88 -9.04 13.21
C LYS A 3 10.40 -7.60 13.38
N PHE A 4 11.29 -6.67 13.70
CA PHE A 4 10.98 -5.23 13.85
C PHE A 4 10.52 -4.60 12.51
N ARG A 5 11.14 -5.00 11.39
CA ARG A 5 10.74 -4.51 10.05
C ARG A 5 9.37 -5.03 9.64
N GLY A 6 9.08 -6.32 9.88
CA GLY A 6 7.81 -6.94 9.50
C GLY A 6 6.60 -6.40 10.24
N GLU A 7 6.77 -5.93 11.49
CA GLU A 7 5.66 -5.45 12.34
C GLU A 7 5.46 -3.92 12.29
N LYS A 8 6.45 -3.17 11.80
CA LYS A 8 6.45 -1.69 11.91
C LYS A 8 6.44 -0.95 10.59
N ILE A 9 6.78 -1.60 9.49
CA ILE A 9 6.94 -0.95 8.19
C ILE A 9 6.10 -1.68 7.14
N GLY A 10 5.17 -0.98 6.52
CA GLY A 10 4.44 -1.42 5.34
C GLY A 10 5.13 -0.92 4.06
N PHE A 11 5.37 -1.82 3.11
CA PHE A 11 5.97 -1.47 1.82
C PHE A 11 4.93 -1.51 0.71
N ILE A 12 4.91 -0.46 -0.12
CA ILE A 12 4.09 -0.33 -1.32
C ILE A 12 5.04 -0.05 -2.49
N PHE A 13 4.95 -0.85 -3.54
CA PHE A 13 5.83 -0.76 -4.71
C PHE A 13 5.04 -0.35 -5.95
N GLN A 14 5.74 0.15 -6.97
CA GLN A 14 5.20 0.45 -8.29
C GLN A 14 4.60 -0.81 -8.95
N SER A 15 5.31 -1.95 -8.86
CA SER A 15 4.79 -3.25 -9.24
C SER A 15 4.01 -3.84 -8.06
N PHE A 16 2.79 -4.26 -8.28
CA PHE A 16 1.86 -4.66 -7.21
C PHE A 16 2.30 -5.91 -6.44
N PHE A 17 3.11 -6.78 -7.09
CA PHE A 17 3.62 -8.04 -6.53
C PHE A 17 2.53 -8.90 -5.89
N LEU A 18 1.36 -8.96 -6.52
CA LEU A 18 0.29 -9.84 -6.09
C LEU A 18 0.56 -11.27 -6.53
N LEU A 19 0.19 -12.22 -5.70
CA LEU A 19 0.25 -13.64 -6.00
C LEU A 19 -0.91 -14.00 -6.93
N PRO A 20 -0.63 -14.45 -8.18
CA PRO A 20 -1.67 -14.58 -9.21
C PRO A 20 -2.67 -15.71 -8.94
N GLY A 21 -2.28 -16.70 -8.12
CA GLY A 21 -3.13 -17.83 -7.71
C GLY A 21 -4.01 -17.57 -6.50
N LEU A 22 -3.87 -16.40 -5.84
CA LEU A 22 -4.64 -16.00 -4.67
C LEU A 22 -5.59 -14.85 -5.03
N ASN A 23 -6.79 -14.87 -4.45
CA ASN A 23 -7.73 -13.75 -4.59
C ASN A 23 -7.27 -12.52 -3.78
N ALA A 24 -8.01 -11.40 -3.87
CA ALA A 24 -7.65 -10.15 -3.19
C ALA A 24 -7.54 -10.34 -1.68
N GLN A 25 -8.50 -11.01 -1.05
CA GLN A 25 -8.50 -11.25 0.39
C GLN A 25 -7.36 -12.15 0.83
N GLU A 26 -7.06 -13.20 0.10
CA GLU A 26 -5.93 -14.09 0.37
C GLU A 26 -4.59 -13.37 0.20
N ASN A 27 -4.42 -12.56 -0.85
CA ASN A 27 -3.23 -11.73 -1.04
C ASN A 27 -2.95 -10.80 0.15
N VAL A 28 -3.98 -10.19 0.71
CA VAL A 28 -3.84 -9.33 1.90
C VAL A 28 -3.55 -10.17 3.15
N ALA A 29 -4.22 -11.33 3.32
CA ALA A 29 -4.01 -12.23 4.45
C ALA A 29 -2.59 -12.79 4.55
N GLU A 30 -1.85 -12.88 3.42
CA GLU A 30 -0.43 -13.26 3.41
C GLU A 30 0.44 -12.32 4.25
N GLY A 31 0.09 -11.04 4.36
CA GLY A 31 0.78 -10.10 5.26
C GLY A 31 0.80 -10.54 6.73
N LEU A 32 -0.13 -11.40 7.15
CA LEU A 32 -0.26 -11.92 8.53
C LEU A 32 0.28 -13.35 8.72
N LEU A 33 0.84 -13.97 7.67
CA LEU A 33 1.17 -15.41 7.66
C LEU A 33 2.07 -15.83 8.83
N TYR A 34 3.03 -14.99 9.20
CA TYR A 34 4.05 -15.31 10.21
C TYR A 34 3.71 -14.79 11.61
N GLN A 35 2.48 -14.33 11.84
CA GLN A 35 2.07 -13.79 13.16
C GLN A 35 1.39 -14.83 14.08
N GLY A 36 1.34 -16.09 13.67
CA GLY A 36 0.67 -17.14 14.47
C GLY A 36 -0.85 -17.00 14.52
N ILE A 37 -1.45 -16.21 13.62
CA ILE A 37 -2.89 -15.97 13.53
C ILE A 37 -3.55 -17.08 12.69
N SER A 38 -4.71 -17.58 13.11
CA SER A 38 -5.47 -18.59 12.36
C SER A 38 -5.80 -18.10 10.93
N ARG A 39 -5.99 -19.03 9.99
CA ARG A 39 -6.37 -18.66 8.61
C ARG A 39 -7.68 -17.90 8.58
N SER A 40 -8.66 -18.29 9.37
CA SER A 40 -9.97 -17.61 9.45
C SER A 40 -9.82 -16.16 9.92
N ASP A 41 -9.03 -15.92 10.98
CA ASP A 41 -8.84 -14.58 11.53
C ASP A 41 -8.01 -13.70 10.59
N ARG A 42 -7.03 -14.28 9.87
CA ARG A 42 -6.28 -13.55 8.85
C ARG A 42 -7.18 -13.09 7.70
N LEU A 43 -8.07 -13.97 7.22
CA LEU A 43 -9.04 -13.61 6.17
C LEU A 43 -10.03 -12.55 6.66
N LEU A 44 -10.52 -12.64 7.88
CA LEU A 44 -11.42 -11.64 8.45
C LEU A 44 -10.73 -10.25 8.47
N LYS A 45 -9.54 -10.16 9.05
CA LYS A 45 -8.76 -8.91 9.08
C LYS A 45 -8.45 -8.37 7.68
N ALA A 46 -8.12 -9.25 6.75
CA ALA A 46 -7.87 -8.88 5.37
C ALA A 46 -9.11 -8.27 4.71
N GLY A 47 -10.29 -8.82 4.94
CA GLY A 47 -11.57 -8.27 4.47
C GLY A 47 -11.83 -6.87 5.01
N GLU A 48 -11.65 -6.66 6.31
CA GLU A 48 -11.81 -5.34 6.96
C GLU A 48 -10.89 -4.26 6.35
N VAL A 49 -9.65 -4.62 6.03
CA VAL A 49 -8.70 -3.67 5.42
C VAL A 49 -9.05 -3.42 3.95
N LEU A 50 -9.51 -4.43 3.22
CA LEU A 50 -9.97 -4.27 1.84
C LEU A 50 -11.20 -3.36 1.75
N GLU A 51 -12.13 -3.44 2.69
CA GLU A 51 -13.25 -2.50 2.79
C GLU A 51 -12.78 -1.05 2.96
N LYS A 52 -11.79 -0.82 3.84
CA LYS A 52 -11.22 0.52 4.09
C LYS A 52 -10.55 1.13 2.85
N VAL A 53 -10.04 0.31 1.93
CA VAL A 53 -9.49 0.79 0.65
C VAL A 53 -10.49 0.72 -0.50
N GLY A 54 -11.78 0.50 -0.21
CA GLY A 54 -12.88 0.50 -1.18
C GLY A 54 -12.91 -0.71 -2.11
N LEU A 55 -12.56 -1.90 -1.57
CA LEU A 55 -12.58 -3.17 -2.29
C LEU A 55 -13.39 -4.27 -1.58
N GLY A 56 -14.33 -3.90 -0.71
CA GLY A 56 -15.17 -4.86 0.01
C GLY A 56 -16.01 -5.77 -0.90
N ASP A 57 -16.35 -5.31 -2.10
CA ASP A 57 -17.09 -6.07 -3.13
C ASP A 57 -16.18 -6.91 -4.06
N ARG A 58 -14.86 -6.89 -3.84
CA ARG A 58 -13.84 -7.55 -4.68
C ARG A 58 -13.00 -8.60 -3.96
N LEU A 59 -13.40 -9.04 -2.77
CA LEU A 59 -12.62 -9.94 -1.91
C LEU A 59 -12.17 -11.22 -2.61
N THR A 60 -13.03 -11.81 -3.42
CA THR A 60 -12.80 -13.09 -4.11
C THR A 60 -12.20 -12.98 -5.51
N HIS A 61 -11.98 -11.75 -6.01
CA HIS A 61 -11.42 -11.54 -7.34
C HIS A 61 -9.93 -11.88 -7.39
N LEU A 62 -9.52 -12.54 -8.45
CA LEU A 62 -8.11 -12.80 -8.75
C LEU A 62 -7.44 -11.53 -9.31
N PRO A 63 -6.11 -11.37 -9.20
CA PRO A 63 -5.40 -10.20 -9.73
C PRO A 63 -5.73 -9.88 -11.19
N LYS A 64 -5.86 -10.88 -12.05
CA LYS A 64 -6.21 -10.72 -13.48
C LYS A 64 -7.63 -10.14 -13.73
N GLU A 65 -8.49 -10.18 -12.73
CA GLU A 65 -9.87 -9.69 -12.80
C GLU A 65 -9.99 -8.25 -12.25
N LEU A 66 -8.89 -7.69 -11.75
CA LEU A 66 -8.81 -6.38 -11.15
C LEU A 66 -8.08 -5.39 -12.07
N SER A 67 -8.58 -4.14 -12.12
CA SER A 67 -7.85 -3.04 -12.78
C SER A 67 -6.52 -2.76 -12.07
N GLY A 68 -5.59 -2.05 -12.72
CA GLY A 68 -4.31 -1.66 -12.12
C GLY A 68 -4.48 -0.90 -10.81
N GLY A 69 -5.41 0.06 -10.75
CA GLY A 69 -5.73 0.80 -9.53
C GLY A 69 -6.33 -0.07 -8.43
N GLN A 70 -7.13 -1.10 -8.79
CA GLN A 70 -7.64 -2.07 -7.83
C GLN A 70 -6.52 -2.98 -7.30
N GLN A 71 -5.62 -3.45 -8.17
CA GLN A 71 -4.45 -4.24 -7.78
C GLN A 71 -3.54 -3.45 -6.82
N GLN A 72 -3.31 -2.17 -7.09
CA GLN A 72 -2.53 -1.30 -6.18
C GLN A 72 -3.23 -1.14 -4.83
N ARG A 73 -4.54 -0.99 -4.80
CA ARG A 73 -5.29 -0.95 -3.52
C ARG A 73 -5.20 -2.27 -2.74
N VAL A 74 -5.16 -3.43 -3.41
CA VAL A 74 -4.88 -4.72 -2.75
C VAL A 74 -3.45 -4.73 -2.17
N ALA A 75 -2.45 -4.24 -2.90
CA ALA A 75 -1.07 -4.14 -2.42
C ALA A 75 -0.95 -3.19 -1.20
N ILE A 76 -1.68 -2.07 -1.22
CA ILE A 76 -1.77 -1.15 -0.07
C ILE A 76 -2.43 -1.86 1.12
N ALA A 77 -3.56 -2.53 0.93
CA ALA A 77 -4.24 -3.28 1.98
C ALA A 77 -3.33 -4.34 2.61
N ARG A 78 -2.55 -5.07 1.80
CA ARG A 78 -1.54 -6.03 2.26
C ARG A 78 -0.44 -5.37 3.11
N ALA A 79 0.01 -4.18 2.74
CA ALA A 79 0.97 -3.42 3.54
C ALA A 79 0.38 -2.95 4.88
N LEU A 80 -0.92 -2.67 4.92
CA LEU A 80 -1.61 -2.11 6.08
C LEU A 80 -2.17 -3.14 7.06
N VAL A 81 -2.36 -4.40 6.64
CA VAL A 81 -3.04 -5.42 7.45
C VAL A 81 -2.34 -5.74 8.78
N GLN A 82 -1.04 -5.45 8.87
CA GLN A 82 -0.23 -5.56 10.10
C GLN A 82 -0.28 -4.31 10.98
N ASP A 83 -1.08 -3.31 10.62
CA ASP A 83 -1.14 -2.00 11.29
C ASP A 83 0.24 -1.34 11.49
N PRO A 84 1.03 -1.13 10.42
CA PRO A 84 2.36 -0.58 10.54
C PRO A 84 2.34 0.89 11.00
N ALA A 85 3.39 1.32 11.73
CA ALA A 85 3.58 2.71 12.10
C ALA A 85 4.10 3.57 10.93
N PHE A 86 4.85 2.95 10.02
CA PHE A 86 5.46 3.59 8.85
C PHE A 86 5.00 2.91 7.56
N VAL A 87 4.70 3.70 6.54
CA VAL A 87 4.40 3.23 5.19
C VAL A 87 5.44 3.82 4.24
N LEU A 88 6.16 2.96 3.54
CA LEU A 88 7.12 3.34 2.50
C LEU A 88 6.50 3.01 1.14
N ALA A 89 6.28 4.04 0.32
CA ALA A 89 5.69 3.90 -1.00
C ALA A 89 6.71 4.31 -2.07
N ASP A 90 7.14 3.35 -2.88
CA ASP A 90 8.09 3.54 -3.97
C ASP A 90 7.34 3.59 -5.30
N GLU A 91 7.28 4.79 -5.90
CA GLU A 91 6.55 5.08 -7.15
C GLU A 91 5.13 4.46 -7.17
N PRO A 92 4.28 4.68 -6.15
CA PRO A 92 3.03 3.93 -5.97
C PRO A 92 1.99 4.14 -7.07
N THR A 93 2.21 5.11 -7.95
CA THR A 93 1.32 5.50 -9.05
C THR A 93 1.92 5.26 -10.43
N GLY A 94 3.18 4.77 -10.52
CA GLY A 94 3.95 4.74 -11.77
C GLY A 94 3.35 3.85 -12.88
N ASN A 95 2.54 2.84 -12.53
CA ASN A 95 1.89 1.92 -13.47
C ASN A 95 0.37 2.19 -13.61
N LEU A 96 -0.11 3.37 -13.18
CA LEU A 96 -1.53 3.69 -13.15
C LEU A 96 -1.88 4.82 -14.10
N ASP A 97 -3.13 4.82 -14.56
CA ASP A 97 -3.73 5.98 -15.19
C ASP A 97 -3.87 7.13 -14.19
N LYS A 98 -4.08 8.36 -14.69
CA LYS A 98 -4.10 9.58 -13.88
C LYS A 98 -5.15 9.54 -12.78
N GLU A 99 -6.35 9.06 -13.07
CA GLU A 99 -7.47 9.02 -12.12
C GLU A 99 -7.18 8.00 -11.00
N SER A 100 -6.78 6.79 -11.37
CA SER A 100 -6.36 5.76 -10.42
C SER A 100 -5.19 6.23 -9.55
N GLY A 101 -4.21 6.92 -10.15
CA GLY A 101 -3.07 7.49 -9.43
C GLY A 101 -3.50 8.49 -8.36
N ILE A 102 -4.40 9.43 -8.68
CA ILE A 102 -4.93 10.40 -7.71
C ILE A 102 -5.65 9.69 -6.56
N ASN A 103 -6.43 8.66 -6.85
CA ASN A 103 -7.12 7.87 -5.83
C ASN A 103 -6.13 7.22 -4.86
N ILE A 104 -5.02 6.65 -5.36
CA ILE A 104 -3.97 6.09 -4.51
C ILE A 104 -3.31 7.16 -3.63
N LEU A 105 -2.99 8.33 -4.18
CA LEU A 105 -2.41 9.42 -3.40
C LEU A 105 -3.34 9.91 -2.29
N ASN A 106 -4.65 9.96 -2.55
CA ASN A 106 -5.64 10.30 -1.52
C ASN A 106 -5.66 9.27 -0.40
N ILE A 107 -5.61 7.96 -0.70
CA ILE A 107 -5.51 6.91 0.33
C ILE A 107 -4.25 7.13 1.20
N LEU A 108 -3.10 7.41 0.59
CA LEU A 108 -1.85 7.68 1.34
C LEU A 108 -1.95 8.93 2.23
N LYS A 109 -2.61 9.99 1.76
CA LYS A 109 -2.89 11.20 2.55
C LYS A 109 -3.81 10.92 3.72
N ASP A 110 -4.86 10.14 3.52
CA ASP A 110 -5.80 9.76 4.58
C ASP A 110 -5.12 8.93 5.66
N LEU A 111 -4.21 8.02 5.29
CA LEU A 111 -3.38 7.28 6.25
C LEU A 111 -2.52 8.23 7.09
N ASN A 112 -1.92 9.25 6.47
CA ASN A 112 -1.15 10.25 7.20
C ASN A 112 -2.03 11.10 8.12
N ASN A 113 -3.23 11.48 7.70
CA ASN A 113 -4.19 12.20 8.54
C ASN A 113 -4.66 11.36 9.75
N GLN A 114 -4.66 10.03 9.63
CA GLN A 114 -4.94 9.09 10.72
C GLN A 114 -3.73 8.84 11.64
N GLY A 115 -2.62 9.58 11.48
CA GLY A 115 -1.44 9.53 12.34
C GLY A 115 -0.34 8.56 11.88
N LYS A 116 -0.47 7.90 10.72
CA LYS A 116 0.62 7.07 10.18
C LYS A 116 1.68 7.92 9.51
N THR A 117 2.94 7.56 9.68
CA THR A 117 4.02 8.17 8.90
C THR A 117 4.09 7.56 7.53
N VAL A 118 3.89 8.38 6.48
CA VAL A 118 3.98 7.97 5.08
C VAL A 118 5.21 8.63 4.44
N ILE A 119 6.09 7.82 3.88
CA ILE A 119 7.24 8.27 3.09
C ILE A 119 7.02 7.77 1.67
N MET A 120 6.86 8.69 0.73
CA MET A 120 6.68 8.38 -0.68
C MET A 120 7.91 8.83 -1.48
N ILE A 121 8.40 7.93 -2.32
CA ILE A 121 9.42 8.23 -3.32
C ILE A 121 8.70 8.37 -4.65
N THR A 122 8.96 9.48 -5.36
CA THR A 122 8.41 9.69 -6.69
C THR A 122 9.27 10.68 -7.49
N HIS A 123 9.32 10.50 -8.80
CA HIS A 123 9.90 11.46 -9.73
C HIS A 123 8.85 12.45 -10.28
N ASN A 124 7.58 12.28 -9.93
CA ASN A 124 6.49 13.17 -10.35
C ASN A 124 6.34 14.33 -9.36
N GLN A 125 6.71 15.54 -9.80
CA GLN A 125 6.66 16.76 -8.99
C GLN A 125 5.24 17.15 -8.57
N GLU A 126 4.22 16.92 -9.43
CA GLU A 126 2.82 17.21 -9.09
C GLU A 126 2.36 16.32 -7.92
N HIS A 127 2.72 15.04 -7.94
CA HIS A 127 2.41 14.11 -6.86
C HIS A 127 3.15 14.46 -5.56
N ALA A 128 4.44 14.82 -5.64
CA ALA A 128 5.23 15.24 -4.49
C ALA A 128 4.59 16.47 -3.80
N ASN A 129 4.15 17.46 -4.57
CA ASN A 129 3.55 18.69 -4.06
C ASN A 129 2.18 18.49 -3.37
N MET A 130 1.57 17.31 -3.48
CA MET A 130 0.36 16.96 -2.74
C MET A 130 0.62 16.65 -1.26
N PHE A 131 1.88 16.52 -0.83
CA PHE A 131 2.26 16.15 0.53
C PHE A 131 2.87 17.34 1.29
N LYS A 132 2.82 17.27 2.64
CA LYS A 132 3.19 18.37 3.55
C LYS A 132 4.68 18.72 3.53
N LYS A 133 5.53 17.73 3.30
CA LYS A 133 6.99 17.88 3.29
C LYS A 133 7.56 17.19 2.07
N VAL A 134 8.37 17.92 1.31
CA VAL A 134 9.05 17.42 0.12
C VAL A 134 10.54 17.55 0.33
N VAL A 135 11.28 16.48 0.10
CA VAL A 135 12.76 16.46 0.12
C VAL A 135 13.22 16.07 -1.28
N GLU A 136 14.00 16.95 -1.89
CA GLU A 136 14.56 16.70 -3.23
C GLU A 136 15.99 16.17 -3.10
N LEU A 137 16.21 15.02 -3.77
CA LEU A 137 17.52 14.34 -3.80
C LEU A 137 18.08 14.36 -5.23
N VAL A 138 19.32 14.83 -5.38
CA VAL A 138 20.08 14.78 -6.63
C VAL A 138 21.46 14.19 -6.33
N ASP A 139 21.85 13.16 -7.08
CA ASP A 139 23.14 12.46 -6.89
C ASP A 139 23.43 12.05 -5.43
N GLY A 140 22.39 11.58 -4.73
CA GLY A 140 22.50 11.14 -3.34
C GLY A 140 22.61 12.27 -2.30
N LYS A 141 22.44 13.54 -2.71
CA LYS A 141 22.48 14.72 -1.83
C LYS A 141 21.12 15.40 -1.77
N ILE A 142 20.78 15.90 -0.58
CA ILE A 142 19.61 16.74 -0.40
C ILE A 142 19.90 18.12 -0.98
N VAL A 143 19.12 18.56 -1.97
CA VAL A 143 19.24 19.87 -2.62
C VAL A 143 18.13 20.83 -2.23
N LYS A 144 16.98 20.29 -1.75
CA LYS A 144 15.85 21.07 -1.26
C LYS A 144 15.12 20.32 -0.15
N GLN A 145 14.64 21.06 0.85
CA GLN A 145 13.88 20.52 1.99
C GLN A 145 12.74 21.47 2.36
#